data_c71db3fcf7406d1b6fe992e76a511a89
#
_entry.id   c71db3fcf7406d1b6fe992e76a511a89
#
_cell.length_a   1.000
_cell.length_b   1.000
_cell.length_c   1.000
_cell.angle_alpha   90.00
_cell.angle_beta   90.00
_cell.angle_gamma   90.00
#
_symmetry.space_group_name_H-M   'P 1'
#
loop_
_entity.id
_entity.type
_entity.pdbx_description
1 polymer ?
#
loop_
_entity_poly.entity_id
_entity_poly.type
_entity_poly.pdbx_seq_one_letter_code
_entity_poly.pdbx_strand_id
1 'polypeptide(L)'
;MLTYTTYSEAGGVGKTTLSANLARAHVDNGLDVLVIDFDPQDGSLSYLLGVDDGRDDENADTLVHHLIDRPKGDFENLIRTTEGIDVLPSHNILERLGDLLSDAASIAEQTGESFSKYGRLRHVLAKNNVPDRYDVLIVDPPATSGPHLYNAIDATRSLVIPVELSGKGDQSISGLESVSAGIEETLGITVGVLAVVPNRYEGLNDQDAVLNEVSDLGYDIPVTLRKRSSLFEGCWRTQCTAYRYIEEHRERKRDHELETLVKIDELAKHLEDGT
;
A
#
# COMPACT_ATOMS: atom_id res chain seq x y z
N MET A 1 8.59 11.51 9.06
CA MET A 1 7.64 10.40 8.75
C MET A 1 7.96 9.84 7.38
N LEU A 2 8.35 8.58 7.29
CA LEU A 2 8.47 7.83 6.03
C LEU A 2 7.07 7.60 5.45
N THR A 3 6.85 7.92 4.17
CA THR A 3 5.54 7.72 3.52
C THR A 3 5.72 7.08 2.17
N TYR A 4 4.92 6.05 1.85
CA TYR A 4 4.93 5.45 0.53
C TYR A 4 3.62 4.74 0.18
N THR A 5 3.37 4.66 -1.11
CA THR A 5 2.30 3.87 -1.70
C THR A 5 2.89 2.61 -2.31
N THR A 6 2.35 1.45 -1.97
CA THR A 6 2.73 0.19 -2.63
C THR A 6 1.92 0.04 -3.90
N TYR A 7 2.55 0.23 -5.05
CA TYR A 7 1.84 0.27 -6.32
C TYR A 7 2.47 -0.60 -7.42
N SER A 8 1.61 -1.19 -8.23
CA SER A 8 1.95 -1.84 -9.50
C SER A 8 0.69 -1.92 -10.36
N GLU A 9 0.79 -1.65 -11.66
CA GLU A 9 -0.32 -1.81 -12.62
C GLU A 9 -0.78 -3.26 -12.74
N ALA A 10 0.13 -4.20 -12.58
CA ALA A 10 -0.22 -5.61 -12.65
C ALA A 10 -0.97 -6.06 -11.40
N GLY A 11 -2.13 -6.69 -11.60
CA GLY A 11 -2.85 -7.36 -10.53
C GLY A 11 -2.10 -8.61 -10.04
N GLY A 12 -2.21 -8.93 -8.75
CA GLY A 12 -1.70 -10.19 -8.21
C GLY A 12 -0.18 -10.27 -7.99
N VAL A 13 0.58 -9.20 -8.21
CA VAL A 13 2.06 -9.19 -7.99
C VAL A 13 2.47 -9.18 -6.52
N GLY A 14 1.51 -9.06 -5.59
CA GLY A 14 1.75 -9.14 -4.15
C GLY A 14 1.84 -7.78 -3.44
N LYS A 15 1.26 -6.71 -3.98
CA LYS A 15 1.19 -5.38 -3.34
C LYS A 15 0.74 -5.46 -1.89
N THR A 16 -0.48 -5.91 -1.67
CA THR A 16 -1.14 -6.01 -0.36
C THR A 16 -0.35 -6.89 0.61
N THR A 17 0.17 -8.03 0.15
CA THR A 17 1.01 -8.90 0.96
C THR A 17 2.31 -8.20 1.37
N LEU A 18 2.91 -7.43 0.47
CA LEU A 18 4.11 -6.65 0.75
C LEU A 18 3.81 -5.53 1.74
N SER A 19 2.72 -4.76 1.53
CA SER A 19 2.26 -3.68 2.43
C SER A 19 2.08 -4.16 3.87
N ALA A 20 1.36 -5.28 4.06
CA ALA A 20 1.12 -5.86 5.38
C ALA A 20 2.42 -6.29 6.08
N ASN A 21 3.32 -6.94 5.35
CA ASN A 21 4.56 -7.45 5.93
C ASN A 21 5.61 -6.35 6.16
N LEU A 22 5.67 -5.32 5.31
CA LEU A 22 6.50 -4.13 5.58
C LEU A 22 6.00 -3.37 6.81
N ALA A 23 4.67 -3.19 6.93
CA ALA A 23 4.10 -2.56 8.13
C ALA A 23 4.54 -3.30 9.41
N ARG A 24 4.48 -4.63 9.40
CA ARG A 24 4.93 -5.42 10.55
C ARG A 24 6.44 -5.28 10.79
N ALA A 25 7.26 -5.29 9.75
CA ALA A 25 8.71 -5.11 9.87
C ALA A 25 9.06 -3.74 10.50
N HIS A 26 8.39 -2.67 10.08
CA HIS A 26 8.58 -1.34 10.67
C HIS A 26 8.16 -1.31 12.15
N VAL A 27 7.04 -1.98 12.51
CA VAL A 27 6.63 -2.13 13.93
C VAL A 27 7.70 -2.89 14.73
N ASP A 28 8.26 -3.98 14.20
CA ASP A 28 9.32 -4.75 14.85
C ASP A 28 10.63 -3.94 14.99
N ASN A 29 10.84 -2.92 14.15
CA ASN A 29 11.92 -1.94 14.29
C ASN A 29 11.60 -0.83 15.32
N GLY A 30 10.43 -0.86 15.96
CA GLY A 30 10.02 0.06 17.03
C GLY A 30 9.37 1.35 16.53
N LEU A 31 8.84 1.38 15.31
CA LEU A 31 8.20 2.54 14.70
C LEU A 31 6.67 2.48 14.86
N ASP A 32 6.04 3.63 15.00
CA ASP A 32 4.59 3.78 14.96
C ASP A 32 4.12 3.81 13.50
N VAL A 33 3.30 2.81 13.11
CA VAL A 33 2.92 2.56 11.72
C VAL A 33 1.42 2.70 11.51
N LEU A 34 1.03 3.53 10.53
CA LEU A 34 -0.32 3.59 10.01
C LEU A 34 -0.36 3.01 8.60
N VAL A 35 -1.25 2.05 8.37
CA VAL A 35 -1.53 1.51 7.03
C VAL A 35 -2.96 1.87 6.62
N ILE A 36 -3.12 2.32 5.39
CA ILE A 36 -4.43 2.65 4.83
C ILE A 36 -4.76 1.64 3.73
N ASP A 37 -5.82 0.86 3.95
CA ASP A 37 -6.42 0.03 2.91
C ASP A 37 -7.33 0.90 2.04
N PHE A 38 -6.86 1.22 0.86
CA PHE A 38 -7.57 2.11 -0.05
C PHE A 38 -8.12 1.37 -1.28
N ASP A 39 -8.10 0.02 -1.22
CA ASP A 39 -8.70 -0.86 -2.25
C ASP A 39 -10.15 -1.18 -1.90
N PRO A 40 -11.13 -0.81 -2.75
CA PRO A 40 -12.54 -1.15 -2.52
C PRO A 40 -12.87 -2.63 -2.68
N GLN A 41 -11.96 -3.45 -3.22
CA GLN A 41 -12.24 -4.85 -3.51
C GLN A 41 -12.28 -5.70 -2.24
N ASP A 42 -13.16 -6.71 -2.23
CA ASP A 42 -13.15 -7.74 -1.20
C ASP A 42 -11.83 -8.51 -1.18
N GLY A 43 -11.39 -8.93 0.02
CA GLY A 43 -10.12 -9.61 0.16
C GLY A 43 -8.91 -8.68 0.01
N SER A 44 -9.04 -7.41 0.39
CA SER A 44 -7.97 -6.40 0.44
C SER A 44 -7.09 -6.55 1.69
N LEU A 45 -6.30 -5.52 1.99
CA LEU A 45 -5.40 -5.47 3.14
C LEU A 45 -6.15 -5.66 4.47
N SER A 46 -7.34 -5.07 4.61
CA SER A 46 -8.18 -5.19 5.81
C SER A 46 -8.54 -6.64 6.10
N TYR A 47 -8.88 -7.41 5.05
CA TYR A 47 -9.13 -8.85 5.18
C TYR A 47 -7.85 -9.60 5.58
N LEU A 48 -6.72 -9.33 4.92
CA LEU A 48 -5.45 -9.99 5.23
C LEU A 48 -5.02 -9.77 6.69
N LEU A 49 -5.33 -8.61 7.25
CA LEU A 49 -4.99 -8.25 8.63
C LEU A 49 -6.10 -8.54 9.64
N GLY A 50 -7.23 -9.12 9.22
CA GLY A 50 -8.35 -9.51 10.09
C GLY A 50 -9.05 -8.32 10.75
N VAL A 51 -9.17 -7.20 10.04
CA VAL A 51 -9.79 -5.95 10.53
C VAL A 51 -10.88 -5.43 9.56
N ASP A 52 -11.49 -6.30 8.79
CA ASP A 52 -12.54 -5.98 7.82
C ASP A 52 -13.96 -6.04 8.40
N ASP A 53 -14.10 -6.16 9.71
CA ASP A 53 -15.37 -6.10 10.42
C ASP A 53 -16.09 -4.77 10.14
N GLY A 54 -17.34 -4.85 9.71
CA GLY A 54 -18.16 -3.67 9.41
C GLY A 54 -17.90 -3.02 8.04
N ARG A 55 -17.20 -3.70 7.13
CA ARG A 55 -16.94 -3.25 5.76
C ARG A 55 -18.20 -2.89 4.98
N ASP A 56 -19.33 -3.53 5.28
CA ASP A 56 -20.65 -3.36 4.66
C ASP A 56 -21.65 -2.59 5.52
N ASP A 57 -21.24 -2.05 6.69
CA ASP A 57 -22.14 -1.28 7.56
C ASP A 57 -22.38 0.13 6.99
N GLU A 58 -23.51 0.32 6.34
CA GLU A 58 -23.94 1.61 5.75
C GLU A 58 -24.04 2.74 6.76
N ASN A 59 -24.14 2.45 8.05
CA ASN A 59 -24.24 3.44 9.13
C ASN A 59 -22.86 3.83 9.68
N ALA A 60 -21.83 3.04 9.44
CA ALA A 60 -20.50 3.31 9.95
C ALA A 60 -19.96 4.65 9.43
N ASP A 61 -19.13 5.31 10.23
CA ASP A 61 -18.22 6.33 9.72
C ASP A 61 -17.08 5.65 8.96
N THR A 62 -16.58 6.30 7.93
CA THR A 62 -15.56 5.73 7.05
C THR A 62 -14.60 6.80 6.59
N LEU A 63 -13.42 6.42 6.13
CA LEU A 63 -12.46 7.34 5.54
C LEU A 63 -13.09 8.20 4.43
N VAL A 64 -14.01 7.64 3.61
CA VAL A 64 -14.69 8.39 2.54
C VAL A 64 -15.49 9.57 3.08
N HIS A 65 -16.17 9.43 4.21
CA HIS A 65 -16.90 10.54 4.82
C HIS A 65 -15.98 11.70 5.20
N HIS A 66 -14.78 11.39 5.72
CA HIS A 66 -13.75 12.38 6.01
C HIS A 66 -13.19 13.02 4.73
N LEU A 67 -12.99 12.23 3.67
CA LEU A 67 -12.48 12.75 2.38
C LEU A 67 -13.44 13.76 1.73
N ILE A 68 -14.74 13.62 1.92
CA ILE A 68 -15.76 14.53 1.39
C ILE A 68 -16.21 15.60 2.39
N ASP A 69 -15.49 15.81 3.50
CA ASP A 69 -15.81 16.74 4.60
C ASP A 69 -17.19 16.53 5.26
N ARG A 70 -17.62 15.27 5.37
CA ARG A 70 -18.89 14.86 6.02
C ARG A 70 -18.67 13.72 7.02
N PRO A 71 -17.71 13.86 7.96
CA PRO A 71 -17.46 12.83 8.97
C PRO A 71 -18.70 12.61 9.85
N LYS A 72 -18.91 11.38 10.28
CA LYS A 72 -19.97 11.01 11.24
C LYS A 72 -19.42 10.90 12.67
N GLY A 73 -18.09 10.87 12.83
CA GLY A 73 -17.40 10.74 14.11
C GLY A 73 -15.97 11.25 14.04
N ASP A 74 -15.19 10.95 15.07
CA ASP A 74 -13.79 11.32 15.14
C ASP A 74 -12.94 10.36 14.29
N PHE A 75 -11.91 10.87 13.63
CA PHE A 75 -11.01 10.12 12.75
C PHE A 75 -10.35 8.92 13.44
N GLU A 76 -9.99 9.08 14.72
CA GLU A 76 -9.39 8.03 15.54
C GLU A 76 -10.28 6.80 15.67
N ASN A 77 -11.59 6.95 15.61
CA ASN A 77 -12.54 5.84 15.71
C ASN A 77 -12.54 4.95 14.45
N LEU A 78 -11.95 5.41 13.36
CA LEU A 78 -11.78 4.60 12.15
C LEU A 78 -10.63 3.60 12.27
N ILE A 79 -9.67 3.86 13.16
CA ILE A 79 -8.43 3.10 13.28
C ILE A 79 -8.72 1.77 13.99
N ARG A 80 -8.16 0.70 13.46
CA ARG A 80 -8.13 -0.64 14.06
C ARG A 80 -6.68 -1.04 14.26
N THR A 81 -6.38 -1.68 15.39
CA THR A 81 -5.00 -2.12 15.68
C THR A 81 -4.92 -3.63 15.65
N THR A 82 -3.96 -4.17 14.90
CA THR A 82 -3.64 -5.60 14.84
C THR A 82 -2.14 -5.79 14.70
N GLU A 83 -1.56 -6.76 15.38
CA GLU A 83 -0.11 -7.05 15.36
C GLU A 83 0.80 -5.83 15.62
N GLY A 84 0.31 -4.83 16.38
CA GLY A 84 1.00 -3.56 16.62
C GLY A 84 0.89 -2.55 15.47
N ILE A 85 0.19 -2.88 14.40
CA ILE A 85 -0.05 -2.03 13.22
C ILE A 85 -1.39 -1.33 13.41
N ASP A 86 -1.42 -0.02 13.26
CA ASP A 86 -2.66 0.75 13.13
C ASP A 86 -3.13 0.74 11.66
N VAL A 87 -4.40 0.40 11.44
CA VAL A 87 -4.99 0.23 10.12
C VAL A 87 -6.23 1.10 9.97
N LEU A 88 -6.29 1.90 8.90
CA LEU A 88 -7.54 2.46 8.40
C LEU A 88 -8.16 1.45 7.42
N PRO A 89 -9.21 0.72 7.81
CA PRO A 89 -9.73 -0.36 7.00
C PRO A 89 -10.52 0.17 5.79
N SER A 90 -10.57 -0.65 4.76
CA SER A 90 -11.40 -0.44 3.59
C SER A 90 -12.89 -0.58 3.93
N HIS A 91 -13.73 0.06 3.12
CA HIS A 91 -15.19 -0.04 3.22
C HIS A 91 -15.82 -0.01 1.83
N ASN A 92 -16.96 -0.68 1.63
CA ASN A 92 -17.62 -0.80 0.33
C ASN A 92 -17.97 0.55 -0.32
N ILE A 93 -18.19 1.61 0.47
CA ILE A 93 -18.42 2.98 -0.05
C ILE A 93 -17.22 3.51 -0.87
N LEU A 94 -16.01 2.96 -0.70
CA LEU A 94 -14.86 3.31 -1.53
C LEU A 94 -15.09 3.08 -3.02
N GLU A 95 -15.91 2.12 -3.42
CA GLU A 95 -16.29 1.91 -4.83
C GLU A 95 -16.85 3.18 -5.48
N ARG A 96 -17.49 4.04 -4.69
CA ARG A 96 -18.10 5.27 -5.14
C ARG A 96 -17.23 6.51 -4.93
N LEU A 97 -15.97 6.34 -4.52
CA LEU A 97 -15.08 7.46 -4.16
C LEU A 97 -15.00 8.53 -5.26
N GLY A 98 -14.89 8.10 -6.53
CA GLY A 98 -14.77 9.02 -7.66
C GLY A 98 -15.99 9.94 -7.82
N ASP A 99 -17.19 9.37 -7.72
CA ASP A 99 -18.45 10.11 -7.82
C ASP A 99 -18.62 11.05 -6.63
N LEU A 100 -18.41 10.54 -5.42
CA LEU A 100 -18.56 11.32 -4.18
C LEU A 100 -17.58 12.50 -4.12
N LEU A 101 -16.33 12.31 -4.55
CA LEU A 101 -15.37 13.42 -4.65
C LEU A 101 -15.76 14.45 -5.72
N SER A 102 -16.38 14.00 -6.82
CA SER A 102 -16.86 14.91 -7.87
C SER A 102 -18.04 15.74 -7.40
N ASP A 103 -18.98 15.11 -6.70
CA ASP A 103 -20.13 15.80 -6.11
C ASP A 103 -19.69 16.83 -5.05
N ALA A 104 -18.75 16.43 -4.16
CA ALA A 104 -18.19 17.33 -3.17
C ALA A 104 -17.45 18.52 -3.80
N ALA A 105 -16.68 18.31 -4.86
CA ALA A 105 -16.01 19.37 -5.61
C ALA A 105 -17.02 20.34 -6.23
N SER A 106 -18.11 19.83 -6.82
CA SER A 106 -19.17 20.66 -7.41
C SER A 106 -19.88 21.54 -6.37
N ILE A 107 -20.11 21.00 -5.17
CA ILE A 107 -20.71 21.76 -4.06
C ILE A 107 -19.73 22.87 -3.61
N ALA A 108 -18.46 22.54 -3.42
CA ALA A 108 -17.44 23.51 -3.01
C ALA A 108 -17.32 24.67 -4.02
N GLU A 109 -17.32 24.36 -5.32
CA GLU A 109 -17.30 25.38 -6.39
C GLU A 109 -18.51 26.33 -6.28
N GLN A 110 -19.72 25.80 -6.04
CA GLN A 110 -20.94 26.60 -5.89
C GLN A 110 -20.93 27.49 -4.65
N THR A 111 -20.19 27.09 -3.59
CA THR A 111 -20.05 27.86 -2.36
C THR A 111 -18.81 28.76 -2.34
N GLY A 112 -18.00 28.72 -3.38
CA GLY A 112 -16.76 29.51 -3.50
C GLY A 112 -15.59 28.95 -2.67
N GLU A 113 -15.67 27.68 -2.27
CA GLU A 113 -14.63 26.98 -1.55
C GLU A 113 -13.67 26.25 -2.50
N SER A 114 -12.42 26.06 -2.07
CA SER A 114 -11.46 25.25 -2.84
C SER A 114 -11.54 23.79 -2.43
N PHE A 115 -11.63 22.88 -3.40
CA PHE A 115 -11.66 21.43 -3.15
C PHE A 115 -10.72 20.71 -4.12
N SER A 116 -9.57 20.25 -3.62
CA SER A 116 -8.62 19.45 -4.39
C SER A 116 -9.03 17.98 -4.39
N LYS A 117 -9.63 17.52 -5.47
CA LYS A 117 -10.20 16.18 -5.60
C LYS A 117 -9.18 15.05 -5.34
N TYR A 118 -7.94 15.22 -5.72
CA TYR A 118 -6.88 14.22 -5.54
C TYR A 118 -5.96 14.51 -4.35
N GLY A 119 -6.11 15.64 -3.67
CA GLY A 119 -5.38 16.00 -2.46
C GLY A 119 -6.15 15.74 -1.16
N ARG A 120 -7.28 15.04 -1.22
CA ARG A 120 -8.17 14.87 -0.07
C ARG A 120 -7.57 14.00 1.02
N LEU A 121 -6.92 12.88 0.65
CA LEU A 121 -6.28 12.02 1.65
C LEU A 121 -5.21 12.80 2.42
N ARG A 122 -4.30 13.48 1.73
CA ARG A 122 -3.28 14.31 2.39
C ARG A 122 -3.88 15.36 3.31
N HIS A 123 -4.96 16.03 2.87
CA HIS A 123 -5.68 17.01 3.68
C HIS A 123 -6.25 16.40 4.96
N VAL A 124 -6.92 15.25 4.88
CA VAL A 124 -7.52 14.55 6.03
C VAL A 124 -6.44 14.10 7.01
N LEU A 125 -5.34 13.53 6.51
CA LEU A 125 -4.23 13.08 7.35
C LEU A 125 -3.58 14.26 8.09
N ALA A 126 -3.34 15.38 7.42
CA ALA A 126 -2.80 16.59 8.05
C ALA A 126 -3.76 17.19 9.09
N LYS A 127 -5.07 17.25 8.76
CA LYS A 127 -6.11 17.76 9.67
C LYS A 127 -6.20 16.97 10.98
N ASN A 128 -5.91 15.68 10.94
CA ASN A 128 -5.95 14.77 12.09
C ASN A 128 -4.56 14.49 12.70
N ASN A 129 -3.56 15.33 12.40
CA ASN A 129 -2.21 15.29 12.97
C ASN A 129 -1.52 13.91 12.78
N VAL A 130 -1.84 13.18 11.71
CA VAL A 130 -1.21 11.88 11.41
C VAL A 130 0.31 11.99 11.29
N PRO A 131 0.89 13.05 10.62
CA PRO A 131 2.35 13.20 10.53
C PRO A 131 3.08 13.35 11.86
N ASP A 132 2.40 13.79 12.91
CA ASP A 132 2.99 13.99 14.24
C ASP A 132 2.81 12.75 15.15
N ARG A 133 2.03 11.75 14.70
CA ARG A 133 1.67 10.58 15.50
C ARG A 133 2.29 9.29 14.99
N TYR A 134 2.69 9.24 13.75
CA TYR A 134 3.22 8.04 13.11
C TYR A 134 4.58 8.31 12.48
N ASP A 135 5.46 7.33 12.57
CA ASP A 135 6.76 7.33 11.92
C ASP A 135 6.69 6.88 10.47
N VAL A 136 5.74 5.98 10.18
CA VAL A 136 5.54 5.39 8.85
C VAL A 136 4.07 5.42 8.44
N LEU A 137 3.82 5.85 7.19
CA LEU A 137 2.53 5.76 6.53
C LEU A 137 2.65 4.91 5.26
N ILE A 138 1.85 3.86 5.18
CA ILE A 138 1.73 3.00 4.00
C ILE A 138 0.32 3.13 3.43
N VAL A 139 0.19 3.34 2.12
CA VAL A 139 -1.12 3.32 1.45
C VAL A 139 -1.13 2.19 0.42
N ASP A 140 -2.14 1.32 0.50
CA ASP A 140 -2.34 0.17 -0.40
C ASP A 140 -3.58 0.40 -1.29
N PRO A 141 -3.45 1.04 -2.47
CA PRO A 141 -4.53 1.29 -3.39
C PRO A 141 -4.74 0.12 -4.36
N PRO A 142 -5.89 0.09 -5.09
CA PRO A 142 -6.08 -0.85 -6.19
C PRO A 142 -5.05 -0.65 -7.31
N ALA A 143 -4.90 -1.67 -8.17
CA ALA A 143 -3.97 -1.62 -9.31
C ALA A 143 -4.40 -0.62 -10.40
N THR A 144 -5.66 -0.20 -10.40
CA THR A 144 -6.24 0.65 -11.44
C THR A 144 -5.96 2.13 -11.21
N SER A 145 -5.65 2.86 -12.28
CA SER A 145 -5.57 4.32 -12.25
C SER A 145 -6.93 4.93 -11.88
N GLY A 146 -6.92 5.96 -11.03
CA GLY A 146 -8.16 6.61 -10.61
C GLY A 146 -8.02 7.34 -9.27
N PRO A 147 -9.15 7.81 -8.71
CA PRO A 147 -9.16 8.65 -7.51
C PRO A 147 -8.47 8.03 -6.30
N HIS A 148 -8.53 6.70 -6.14
CA HIS A 148 -7.85 5.98 -5.06
C HIS A 148 -6.33 6.13 -5.19
N LEU A 149 -5.79 5.72 -6.35
CA LEU A 149 -4.36 5.82 -6.62
C LEU A 149 -3.85 7.27 -6.53
N TYR A 150 -4.57 8.21 -7.14
CA TYR A 150 -4.13 9.61 -7.17
C TYR A 150 -4.12 10.25 -5.77
N ASN A 151 -5.11 9.95 -4.92
CA ASN A 151 -5.09 10.40 -3.52
C ASN A 151 -3.98 9.73 -2.71
N ALA A 152 -3.74 8.43 -2.91
CA ALA A 152 -2.65 7.70 -2.26
C ALA A 152 -1.29 8.34 -2.59
N ILE A 153 -1.03 8.56 -3.88
CA ILE A 153 0.25 9.12 -4.34
C ILE A 153 0.39 10.60 -3.99
N ASP A 154 -0.68 11.41 -4.05
CA ASP A 154 -0.59 12.81 -3.58
C ASP A 154 -0.26 12.87 -2.09
N ALA A 155 -0.74 11.93 -1.29
CA ALA A 155 -0.48 11.90 0.15
C ALA A 155 0.93 11.44 0.48
N THR A 156 1.49 10.49 -0.26
CA THR A 156 2.79 9.85 0.08
C THR A 156 3.96 10.39 -0.72
N ARG A 157 3.76 10.82 -1.96
CA ARG A 157 4.79 11.30 -2.91
C ARG A 157 5.89 10.28 -3.23
N SER A 158 5.76 9.06 -2.77
CA SER A 158 6.77 8.01 -2.92
C SER A 158 6.12 6.66 -3.20
N LEU A 159 6.82 5.82 -3.98
CA LEU A 159 6.37 4.50 -4.38
C LEU A 159 7.35 3.42 -3.92
N VAL A 160 6.79 2.28 -3.50
CA VAL A 160 7.46 0.99 -3.43
C VAL A 160 6.77 0.08 -4.45
N ILE A 161 7.52 -0.43 -5.43
CA ILE A 161 6.95 -1.05 -6.62
C ILE A 161 7.30 -2.54 -6.67
N PRO A 162 6.41 -3.46 -6.24
CA PRO A 162 6.60 -4.88 -6.48
C PRO A 162 6.41 -5.21 -7.97
N VAL A 163 7.36 -5.96 -8.53
CA VAL A 163 7.32 -6.41 -9.93
C VAL A 163 7.44 -7.92 -9.99
N GLU A 164 6.65 -8.56 -10.86
CA GLU A 164 6.80 -9.98 -11.16
C GLU A 164 7.73 -10.16 -12.34
N LEU A 165 8.80 -10.94 -12.13
CA LEU A 165 9.80 -11.26 -13.16
C LEU A 165 9.23 -12.34 -14.09
N SER A 166 8.33 -11.97 -14.99
CA SER A 166 7.74 -12.87 -15.98
C SER A 166 8.15 -12.44 -17.40
N GLY A 167 8.00 -13.32 -18.39
CA GLY A 167 8.29 -13.01 -19.80
C GLY A 167 7.43 -11.89 -20.44
N LYS A 168 6.59 -11.23 -19.64
CA LYS A 168 5.93 -9.94 -19.93
C LYS A 168 6.71 -8.76 -19.35
N GLY A 169 7.96 -8.99 -18.94
CA GLY A 169 8.83 -8.01 -18.25
C GLY A 169 8.96 -6.68 -18.98
N ASP A 170 9.09 -6.69 -20.31
CA ASP A 170 9.14 -5.48 -21.13
C ASP A 170 7.92 -4.56 -20.90
N GLN A 171 6.74 -5.15 -20.64
CA GLN A 171 5.53 -4.37 -20.30
C GLN A 171 5.56 -3.86 -18.86
N SER A 172 6.22 -4.57 -17.95
CA SER A 172 6.35 -4.13 -16.56
C SER A 172 7.37 -2.99 -16.43
N ILE A 173 8.42 -3.00 -17.23
CA ILE A 173 9.51 -2.00 -17.21
C ILE A 173 9.09 -0.71 -17.89
N SER A 174 8.58 -0.79 -19.13
CA SER A 174 8.03 0.38 -19.83
C SER A 174 6.81 0.96 -19.09
N GLY A 175 6.10 0.13 -18.35
CA GLY A 175 5.03 0.52 -17.44
C GLY A 175 5.51 1.39 -16.28
N LEU A 176 6.65 1.08 -15.66
CA LEU A 176 7.18 1.85 -14.51
C LEU A 176 7.43 3.33 -14.85
N GLU A 177 8.10 3.59 -15.98
CA GLU A 177 8.39 4.97 -16.42
C GLU A 177 7.12 5.69 -16.87
N SER A 178 6.26 5.00 -17.64
CA SER A 178 5.01 5.60 -18.14
C SER A 178 4.01 5.88 -17.02
N VAL A 179 3.98 5.04 -15.98
CA VAL A 179 3.13 5.22 -14.79
C VAL A 179 3.56 6.44 -13.99
N SER A 180 4.84 6.54 -13.63
CA SER A 180 5.35 7.71 -12.89
C SER A 180 5.07 9.00 -13.67
N ALA A 181 5.42 9.04 -14.96
CA ALA A 181 5.21 10.21 -15.80
C ALA A 181 3.71 10.57 -15.95
N GLY A 182 2.83 9.59 -16.17
CA GLY A 182 1.39 9.82 -16.30
C GLY A 182 0.74 10.31 -15.00
N ILE A 183 1.21 9.84 -13.85
CA ILE A 183 0.76 10.29 -12.54
C ILE A 183 1.27 11.71 -12.27
N GLU A 184 2.54 11.99 -12.53
CA GLU A 184 3.14 13.31 -12.39
C GLU A 184 2.43 14.35 -13.26
N GLU A 185 2.12 14.01 -14.51
CA GLU A 185 1.36 14.87 -15.42
C GLU A 185 -0.07 15.13 -14.90
N THR A 186 -0.75 14.07 -14.40
CA THR A 186 -2.14 14.19 -13.91
C THR A 186 -2.23 15.01 -12.64
N LEU A 187 -1.28 14.85 -11.73
CA LEU A 187 -1.30 15.48 -10.41
C LEU A 187 -0.49 16.78 -10.35
N GLY A 188 0.37 17.05 -11.31
CA GLY A 188 1.29 18.20 -11.29
C GLY A 188 2.31 18.13 -10.15
N ILE A 189 2.77 16.95 -9.80
CA ILE A 189 3.68 16.68 -8.68
C ILE A 189 4.85 15.81 -9.12
N THR A 190 5.93 15.82 -8.36
CA THR A 190 7.02 14.84 -8.50
C THR A 190 6.78 13.66 -7.58
N VAL A 191 7.05 12.45 -8.07
CA VAL A 191 6.88 11.18 -7.36
C VAL A 191 8.22 10.44 -7.31
N GLY A 192 8.69 10.12 -6.11
CA GLY A 192 9.90 9.33 -5.90
C GLY A 192 9.60 7.82 -5.98
N VAL A 193 10.54 7.04 -6.51
CA VAL A 193 10.53 5.57 -6.39
C VAL A 193 11.58 5.20 -5.35
N LEU A 194 11.15 4.73 -4.18
CA LEU A 194 12.05 4.37 -3.08
C LEU A 194 12.70 3.00 -3.30
N ALA A 195 11.95 2.07 -3.87
CA ALA A 195 12.46 0.75 -4.20
C ALA A 195 11.61 0.08 -5.28
N VAL A 196 12.25 -0.67 -6.16
CA VAL A 196 11.63 -1.70 -7.00
C VAL A 196 11.92 -3.05 -6.35
N VAL A 197 10.87 -3.86 -6.15
CA VAL A 197 10.95 -5.12 -5.40
C VAL A 197 10.56 -6.28 -6.31
N PRO A 198 11.54 -6.95 -6.97
CA PRO A 198 11.28 -8.18 -7.69
C PRO A 198 10.66 -9.23 -6.77
N ASN A 199 9.49 -9.72 -7.16
CA ASN A 199 8.71 -10.67 -6.37
C ASN A 199 8.46 -11.97 -7.15
N ARG A 200 8.16 -13.06 -6.43
CA ARG A 200 7.92 -14.40 -7.00
C ARG A 200 9.10 -14.96 -7.80
N TYR A 201 10.31 -14.56 -7.46
CA TYR A 201 11.51 -15.06 -8.08
C TYR A 201 11.70 -16.57 -7.83
N GLU A 202 11.92 -17.35 -8.88
CA GLU A 202 12.11 -18.81 -8.85
C GLU A 202 13.53 -19.22 -9.26
N GLY A 203 14.35 -18.29 -9.76
CA GLY A 203 15.72 -18.56 -10.21
C GLY A 203 15.77 -19.08 -11.64
N LEU A 204 14.87 -18.63 -12.50
CA LEU A 204 14.85 -18.98 -13.91
C LEU A 204 15.69 -17.99 -14.73
N ASN A 205 16.37 -18.45 -15.77
CA ASN A 205 17.23 -17.61 -16.63
C ASN A 205 16.47 -16.41 -17.23
N ASP A 206 15.20 -16.60 -17.60
CA ASP A 206 14.37 -15.51 -18.13
C ASP A 206 14.08 -14.44 -17.07
N GLN A 207 13.95 -14.86 -15.79
CA GLN A 207 13.78 -13.93 -14.68
C GLN A 207 15.06 -13.14 -14.40
N ASP A 208 16.23 -13.78 -14.55
CA ASP A 208 17.52 -13.11 -14.39
C ASP A 208 17.72 -12.04 -15.47
N ALA A 209 17.29 -12.31 -16.71
CA ALA A 209 17.33 -11.33 -17.77
C ALA A 209 16.49 -10.09 -17.45
N VAL A 210 15.23 -10.29 -17.04
CA VAL A 210 14.34 -9.18 -16.65
C VAL A 210 14.88 -8.43 -15.43
N LEU A 211 15.47 -9.12 -14.45
CA LEU A 211 16.08 -8.49 -13.28
C LEU A 211 17.24 -7.55 -13.67
N ASN A 212 18.08 -7.99 -14.62
CA ASN A 212 19.18 -7.16 -15.13
C ASN A 212 18.64 -5.92 -15.87
N GLU A 213 17.59 -6.07 -16.70
CA GLU A 213 16.95 -4.96 -17.40
C GLU A 213 16.38 -3.92 -16.41
N VAL A 214 15.70 -4.37 -15.34
CA VAL A 214 15.19 -3.47 -14.27
C VAL A 214 16.36 -2.74 -13.57
N SER A 215 17.46 -3.45 -13.31
CA SER A 215 18.65 -2.85 -12.70
C SER A 215 19.31 -1.80 -13.61
N ASP A 216 19.30 -2.00 -14.92
CA ASP A 216 19.90 -1.08 -15.90
C ASP A 216 19.11 0.25 -16.01
N LEU A 217 17.84 0.29 -15.56
CA LEU A 217 17.06 1.51 -15.47
C LEU A 217 17.48 2.43 -14.32
N GLY A 218 18.37 1.98 -13.44
CA GLY A 218 18.90 2.77 -12.33
C GLY A 218 17.96 2.90 -11.13
N TYR A 219 16.91 2.09 -11.07
CA TYR A 219 16.09 1.98 -9.85
C TYR A 219 16.82 1.19 -8.77
N ASP A 220 16.54 1.57 -7.51
CA ASP A 220 17.07 0.84 -6.37
C ASP A 220 16.31 -0.48 -6.17
N ILE A 221 17.06 -1.59 -6.12
CA ILE A 221 16.56 -2.96 -5.93
C ILE A 221 17.23 -3.56 -4.69
N PRO A 222 16.81 -3.16 -3.48
CA PRO A 222 17.47 -3.59 -2.26
C PRO A 222 17.34 -5.08 -2.00
N VAL A 223 16.25 -5.69 -2.42
CA VAL A 223 15.97 -7.12 -2.21
C VAL A 223 15.21 -7.75 -3.38
N THR A 224 15.36 -9.06 -3.51
CA THR A 224 14.53 -9.90 -4.40
C THR A 224 13.80 -10.94 -3.56
N LEU A 225 12.46 -10.97 -3.66
CA LEU A 225 11.61 -11.88 -2.89
C LEU A 225 11.30 -13.14 -3.69
N ARG A 226 11.60 -14.30 -3.09
CA ARG A 226 11.30 -15.59 -3.71
C ARG A 226 9.82 -15.93 -3.62
N LYS A 227 9.31 -16.72 -4.56
CA LYS A 227 7.96 -17.27 -4.53
C LYS A 227 7.76 -18.16 -3.30
N ARG A 228 6.76 -17.85 -2.48
CA ARG A 228 6.44 -18.54 -1.22
C ARG A 228 4.93 -18.77 -1.11
N SER A 229 4.33 -19.45 -2.10
CA SER A 229 2.88 -19.63 -2.17
C SER A 229 2.29 -20.20 -0.88
N SER A 230 2.88 -21.28 -0.33
CA SER A 230 2.37 -21.91 0.92
C SER A 230 2.43 -21.00 2.15
N LEU A 231 3.41 -20.09 2.22
CA LEU A 231 3.51 -19.11 3.30
C LEU A 231 2.39 -18.09 3.17
N PHE A 232 2.32 -17.40 2.04
CA PHE A 232 1.39 -16.29 1.84
C PHE A 232 -0.07 -16.75 1.73
N GLU A 233 -0.37 -17.90 1.11
CA GLU A 233 -1.71 -18.50 1.18
C GLU A 233 -2.13 -18.84 2.62
N GLY A 234 -1.16 -19.24 3.46
CA GLY A 234 -1.37 -19.40 4.88
C GLY A 234 -1.75 -18.11 5.56
N CYS A 235 -1.03 -17.02 5.30
CA CYS A 235 -1.32 -15.68 5.85
C CYS A 235 -2.74 -15.22 5.49
N TRP A 236 -3.11 -15.33 4.21
CA TRP A 236 -4.46 -14.99 3.74
C TRP A 236 -5.57 -15.80 4.43
N ARG A 237 -5.33 -17.09 4.65
CA ARG A 237 -6.32 -17.98 5.31
C ARG A 237 -6.46 -17.71 6.81
N THR A 238 -5.38 -17.32 7.47
CA THR A 238 -5.35 -17.07 8.93
C THR A 238 -5.44 -15.58 9.27
N GLN A 239 -5.53 -14.72 8.26
CA GLN A 239 -5.69 -13.28 8.40
C GLN A 239 -4.60 -12.65 9.28
N CYS A 240 -3.34 -12.85 8.90
CA CYS A 240 -2.18 -12.31 9.62
C CYS A 240 -0.97 -12.14 8.71
N THR A 241 0.04 -11.41 9.21
CA THR A 241 1.34 -11.27 8.53
C THR A 241 2.11 -12.58 8.50
N ALA A 242 3.15 -12.66 7.66
CA ALA A 242 4.05 -13.82 7.60
C ALA A 242 4.81 -14.03 8.92
N TYR A 243 5.08 -12.96 9.66
CA TYR A 243 5.71 -13.01 10.98
C TYR A 243 4.85 -13.80 11.94
N ARG A 244 3.62 -13.37 12.16
CA ARG A 244 2.67 -14.02 13.05
C ARG A 244 2.30 -15.41 12.56
N TYR A 245 2.15 -15.60 11.25
CA TYR A 245 1.86 -16.92 10.69
C TYR A 245 2.95 -17.95 10.99
N ILE A 246 4.23 -17.58 10.86
CA ILE A 246 5.36 -18.46 11.17
C ILE A 246 5.45 -18.73 12.67
N GLU A 247 5.15 -17.74 13.50
CA GLU A 247 5.21 -17.85 14.94
C GLU A 247 4.08 -18.72 15.52
N GLU A 248 2.83 -18.46 15.11
CA GLU A 248 1.65 -19.04 15.75
C GLU A 248 1.05 -20.25 15.00
N HIS A 249 1.26 -20.35 13.67
CA HIS A 249 0.58 -21.33 12.81
C HIS A 249 1.52 -22.33 12.14
N ARG A 250 2.85 -22.21 12.30
CA ARG A 250 3.81 -23.21 11.84
C ARG A 250 4.25 -24.09 12.98
N GLU A 251 3.97 -25.40 12.88
CA GLU A 251 4.51 -26.39 13.82
C GLU A 251 6.05 -26.43 13.82
N ARG A 252 6.64 -26.19 12.66
CA ARG A 252 8.09 -26.13 12.46
C ARG A 252 8.46 -24.93 11.60
N LYS A 253 9.34 -24.08 12.12
CA LYS A 253 9.95 -22.98 11.36
C LYS A 253 10.79 -23.54 10.22
N ARG A 254 10.63 -22.99 9.02
CA ARG A 254 11.33 -23.40 7.80
C ARG A 254 12.34 -22.34 7.41
N ASP A 255 13.60 -22.73 7.20
CA ASP A 255 14.69 -21.80 6.93
C ASP A 255 14.38 -20.84 5.77
N HIS A 256 13.81 -21.37 4.68
CA HIS A 256 13.45 -20.54 3.52
C HIS A 256 12.28 -19.56 3.76
N GLU A 257 11.42 -19.79 4.77
CA GLU A 257 10.39 -18.84 5.19
C GLU A 257 11.02 -17.75 6.06
N LEU A 258 11.95 -18.12 6.95
CA LEU A 258 12.73 -17.17 7.75
C LEU A 258 13.61 -16.27 6.87
N GLU A 259 14.25 -16.81 5.83
CA GLU A 259 14.97 -16.00 4.84
C GLU A 259 14.07 -14.94 4.19
N THR A 260 12.79 -15.25 3.99
CA THR A 260 11.84 -14.27 3.41
C THR A 260 11.58 -13.14 4.39
N LEU A 261 11.44 -13.42 5.70
CA LEU A 261 11.31 -12.37 6.72
C LEU A 261 12.56 -11.49 6.77
N VAL A 262 13.76 -12.10 6.77
CA VAL A 262 15.03 -11.34 6.73
C VAL A 262 15.07 -10.38 5.54
N LYS A 263 14.60 -10.80 4.36
CA LYS A 263 14.54 -9.94 3.18
C LYS A 263 13.53 -8.79 3.33
N ILE A 264 12.41 -9.03 3.99
CA ILE A 264 11.44 -7.98 4.28
C ILE A 264 12.00 -7.00 5.31
N ASP A 265 12.71 -7.48 6.33
CA ASP A 265 13.41 -6.63 7.31
C ASP A 265 14.52 -5.80 6.67
N GLU A 266 15.31 -6.38 5.75
CA GLU A 266 16.32 -5.66 4.96
C GLU A 266 15.68 -4.53 4.14
N LEU A 267 14.54 -4.81 3.50
CA LEU A 267 13.80 -3.81 2.72
C LEU A 267 13.25 -2.69 3.62
N ALA A 268 12.64 -3.04 4.76
CA ALA A 268 12.12 -2.06 5.70
C ALA A 268 13.22 -1.10 6.18
N LYS A 269 14.37 -1.62 6.60
CA LYS A 269 15.54 -0.82 7.00
C LYS A 269 16.05 0.07 5.88
N HIS A 270 16.14 -0.46 4.66
CA HIS A 270 16.55 0.33 3.50
C HIS A 270 15.62 1.54 3.27
N LEU A 271 14.29 1.35 3.41
CA LEU A 271 13.31 2.42 3.28
C LEU A 271 13.42 3.45 4.42
N GLU A 272 13.73 3.00 5.64
CA GLU A 272 13.95 3.86 6.82
C GLU A 272 15.22 4.70 6.69
N ASP A 273 16.31 4.12 6.20
CA ASP A 273 17.62 4.79 6.05
C ASP A 273 17.63 5.81 4.90
N GLY A 274 16.74 5.68 3.92
CA GLY A 274 16.61 6.57 2.75
C GLY A 274 15.84 7.87 3.01
N THR A 275 15.29 8.04 4.22
CA THR A 275 14.53 9.22 4.66
C THR A 275 15.31 10.01 5.69
#